data_3ef2e37df23d7551f99451617ae71448
#
_entry.id   3ef2e37df23d7551f99451617ae71448
#
_cell.length_a   1.000
_cell.length_b   1.000
_cell.length_c   1.000
_cell.angle_alpha   90.00
_cell.angle_beta   90.00
_cell.angle_gamma   90.00
#
_symmetry.space_group_name_H-M   'P 1'
#
loop_
_entity.id
_entity.type
_entity.pdbx_description
1 polymer ?
#
loop_
_entity_poly.entity_id
_entity_poly.type
_entity_poly.pdbx_seq_one_letter_code
_entity_poly.pdbx_strand_id
1 'polypeptide(L)'
;MIRIQAVNKKNELEKNITHERLKAEWEGYKWFWVDFDQPTEEETAELDKTFHFHPLAIEDCVVKLQRPKMDYYEDYSFFVTHSLNHINEDKQEINFFIGSNYIVSYHHELSKEMNDVWERLSLSKKINKWDPYLVMYHIIDKIVDNYFPIVYQLEDRLSLIEDNPNDETMEELLEKLFDIRHHLLQIRYTVIPMRDLIYRVINSHRLKGVKERYEYFADIHDHLLKLTEMIDGNRELTTDIRDSYLSINSHQTNRVMRVLTVITTIFMPLTFIAGIYGMNFENMPELTWKYGYFETLFLMFIIALGMFWWFKKKGWFR
;
A
#
# COMPACT_ATOMS: atom_id res chain seq x y z
N MET A 1 27.32 -13.17 2.13
CA MET A 1 27.87 -14.50 1.76
C MET A 1 27.64 -14.76 0.28
N ILE A 2 28.69 -15.20 -0.45
CA ILE A 2 28.54 -15.57 -1.87
C ILE A 2 28.23 -17.06 -1.97
N ARG A 3 27.15 -17.42 -2.68
CA ARG A 3 26.78 -18.81 -2.97
C ARG A 3 26.66 -19.02 -4.48
N ILE A 4 27.03 -20.22 -4.96
CA ILE A 4 27.17 -20.51 -6.39
C ILE A 4 26.54 -21.84 -6.74
N GLN A 5 25.74 -21.85 -7.79
CA GLN A 5 25.26 -23.03 -8.49
C GLN A 5 25.61 -22.91 -9.96
N ALA A 6 26.10 -23.99 -10.56
CA ALA A 6 26.42 -24.00 -11.98
C ALA A 6 25.91 -25.26 -12.67
N VAL A 7 25.58 -25.14 -13.93
CA VAL A 7 25.18 -26.25 -14.78
C VAL A 7 26.30 -26.52 -15.76
N ASN A 8 26.85 -27.72 -15.73
CA ASN A 8 27.91 -28.12 -16.63
C ASN A 8 27.39 -28.41 -18.06
N LYS A 9 28.28 -28.63 -19.00
CA LYS A 9 27.92 -28.94 -20.40
C LYS A 9 27.16 -30.26 -20.58
N LYS A 10 27.14 -31.13 -19.54
CA LYS A 10 26.34 -32.37 -19.52
C LYS A 10 24.94 -32.15 -18.96
N ASN A 11 24.53 -30.91 -18.63
CA ASN A 11 23.29 -30.52 -17.97
C ASN A 11 23.16 -31.10 -16.53
N GLU A 12 24.26 -31.24 -15.82
CA GLU A 12 24.29 -31.65 -14.42
C GLU A 12 24.48 -30.40 -13.55
N LEU A 13 23.71 -30.31 -12.46
CA LEU A 13 23.81 -29.21 -11.51
C LEU A 13 24.93 -29.48 -10.49
N GLU A 14 25.89 -28.59 -10.45
CA GLU A 14 26.93 -28.54 -9.43
C GLU A 14 26.57 -27.48 -8.38
N LYS A 15 26.65 -27.86 -7.10
CA LYS A 15 26.32 -27.00 -5.97
C LYS A 15 27.55 -26.73 -5.12
N ASN A 16 27.46 -25.65 -4.31
CA ASN A 16 28.54 -25.29 -3.39
C ASN A 16 29.91 -25.10 -4.07
N ILE A 17 29.90 -24.52 -5.24
CA ILE A 17 31.13 -24.21 -5.97
C ILE A 17 31.79 -23.02 -5.26
N THR A 18 33.11 -23.09 -5.05
CA THR A 18 33.86 -21.96 -4.50
C THR A 18 34.09 -20.91 -5.58
N HIS A 19 34.28 -19.67 -5.14
CA HIS A 19 34.52 -18.54 -6.05
C HIS A 19 35.78 -18.74 -6.87
N GLU A 20 36.86 -19.28 -6.27
CA GLU A 20 38.12 -19.58 -6.96
C GLU A 20 37.92 -20.64 -8.05
N ARG A 21 37.12 -21.69 -7.76
CA ARG A 21 36.82 -22.72 -8.73
C ARG A 21 36.02 -22.17 -9.91
N LEU A 22 35.01 -21.31 -9.63
CA LEU A 22 34.27 -20.66 -10.70
C LEU A 22 35.17 -19.84 -11.63
N LYS A 23 36.08 -19.07 -11.05
CA LYS A 23 37.10 -18.30 -11.86
C LYS A 23 37.95 -19.19 -12.75
N ALA A 24 38.41 -20.32 -12.24
CA ALA A 24 39.25 -21.25 -12.97
C ALA A 24 38.53 -22.02 -14.07
N GLU A 25 37.26 -22.35 -13.87
CA GLU A 25 36.48 -23.23 -14.73
C GLU A 25 35.30 -22.53 -15.45
N TRP A 26 35.32 -21.19 -15.55
CA TRP A 26 34.25 -20.38 -16.10
C TRP A 26 33.71 -20.89 -17.45
N GLU A 27 34.59 -21.17 -18.39
CA GLU A 27 34.19 -21.67 -19.72
C GLU A 27 33.72 -23.12 -19.73
N GLY A 28 33.92 -23.86 -18.64
CA GLY A 28 33.48 -25.25 -18.46
C GLY A 28 31.99 -25.37 -18.21
N TYR A 29 31.37 -24.33 -17.69
CA TYR A 29 29.95 -24.32 -17.39
C TYR A 29 29.10 -23.91 -18.60
N LYS A 30 27.90 -24.51 -18.71
CA LYS A 30 26.89 -24.09 -19.67
C LYS A 30 26.28 -22.75 -19.26
N TRP A 31 25.96 -22.63 -17.98
CA TRP A 31 25.56 -21.41 -17.31
C TRP A 31 25.70 -21.54 -15.79
N PHE A 32 25.68 -20.43 -15.06
CA PHE A 32 25.77 -20.43 -13.60
C PHE A 32 25.00 -19.25 -12.98
N TRP A 33 24.65 -19.45 -11.70
CA TRP A 33 24.04 -18.43 -10.84
C TRP A 33 24.94 -18.18 -9.65
N VAL A 34 25.33 -16.93 -9.48
CA VAL A 34 26.05 -16.43 -8.31
C VAL A 34 25.14 -15.49 -7.56
N ASP A 35 24.95 -15.76 -6.27
CA ASP A 35 24.11 -14.95 -5.42
C ASP A 35 24.92 -14.32 -4.28
N PHE A 36 24.90 -13.00 -4.25
CA PHE A 36 25.51 -12.18 -3.22
C PHE A 36 24.45 -11.87 -2.16
N ASP A 37 24.28 -12.82 -1.23
CA ASP A 37 23.35 -12.75 -0.11
C ASP A 37 24.00 -11.98 1.05
N GLN A 38 23.51 -10.77 1.34
CA GLN A 38 24.03 -9.90 2.41
C GLN A 38 25.57 -9.80 2.37
N PRO A 39 26.15 -9.41 1.24
CA PRO A 39 27.60 -9.45 1.05
C PRO A 39 28.32 -8.43 1.93
N THR A 40 29.54 -8.78 2.32
CA THR A 40 30.49 -7.83 2.92
C THR A 40 31.06 -6.89 1.87
N GLU A 41 31.78 -5.83 2.28
CA GLU A 41 32.47 -4.93 1.36
C GLU A 41 33.52 -5.67 0.51
N GLU A 42 34.23 -6.66 1.12
CA GLU A 42 35.21 -7.48 0.44
C GLU A 42 34.55 -8.37 -0.63
N GLU A 43 33.40 -8.98 -0.29
CA GLU A 43 32.62 -9.77 -1.23
C GLU A 43 32.04 -8.89 -2.35
N THR A 44 31.55 -7.69 -2.03
CA THR A 44 31.05 -6.74 -3.02
C THR A 44 32.13 -6.31 -4.03
N ALA A 45 33.39 -6.18 -3.60
CA ALA A 45 34.49 -5.88 -4.49
C ALA A 45 34.74 -6.94 -5.58
N GLU A 46 34.20 -8.16 -5.41
CA GLU A 46 34.29 -9.21 -6.43
C GLU A 46 33.39 -8.94 -7.65
N LEU A 47 32.41 -8.04 -7.55
CA LEU A 47 31.62 -7.58 -8.71
C LEU A 47 32.50 -6.90 -9.76
N ASP A 48 33.51 -6.15 -9.32
CA ASP A 48 34.52 -5.55 -10.21
C ASP A 48 35.64 -6.52 -10.56
N LYS A 49 36.29 -7.12 -9.53
CA LYS A 49 37.49 -7.95 -9.72
C LYS A 49 37.27 -9.21 -10.56
N THR A 50 36.09 -9.83 -10.42
CA THR A 50 35.77 -11.12 -11.07
C THR A 50 34.89 -10.95 -12.29
N PHE A 51 33.86 -10.11 -12.19
CA PHE A 51 32.87 -9.97 -13.24
C PHE A 51 33.09 -8.75 -14.12
N HIS A 52 33.96 -7.83 -13.70
CA HIS A 52 34.26 -6.58 -14.42
C HIS A 52 33.03 -5.77 -14.76
N PHE A 53 32.06 -5.75 -13.82
CA PHE A 53 30.85 -4.94 -14.00
C PHE A 53 31.18 -3.45 -13.95
N HIS A 54 30.39 -2.69 -14.68
CA HIS A 54 30.58 -1.25 -14.79
C HIS A 54 30.44 -0.55 -13.41
N PRO A 55 31.32 0.41 -13.06
CA PRO A 55 31.30 1.07 -11.75
C PRO A 55 29.92 1.66 -11.38
N LEU A 56 29.18 2.23 -12.33
CA LEU A 56 27.83 2.75 -12.08
C LEU A 56 26.82 1.65 -11.70
N ALA A 57 26.91 0.46 -12.28
CA ALA A 57 26.03 -0.65 -11.92
C ALA A 57 26.38 -1.20 -10.52
N ILE A 58 27.66 -1.21 -10.15
CA ILE A 58 28.11 -1.57 -8.80
C ILE A 58 27.68 -0.51 -7.79
N GLU A 59 27.83 0.78 -8.12
CA GLU A 59 27.34 1.88 -7.28
C GLU A 59 25.84 1.75 -7.00
N ASP A 60 25.02 1.46 -8.02
CA ASP A 60 23.60 1.23 -7.88
C ASP A 60 23.25 0.05 -6.95
N CYS A 61 24.09 -0.99 -6.90
CA CYS A 61 23.92 -2.09 -5.94
C CYS A 61 24.25 -1.68 -4.49
N VAL A 62 25.22 -0.79 -4.31
CA VAL A 62 25.69 -0.38 -2.97
C VAL A 62 24.84 0.74 -2.39
N VAL A 63 24.42 1.71 -3.23
CA VAL A 63 23.56 2.83 -2.83
C VAL A 63 22.12 2.38 -2.85
N LYS A 64 21.57 2.15 -1.66
CA LYS A 64 20.16 1.68 -1.49
C LYS A 64 19.14 2.65 -2.07
N LEU A 65 17.98 2.11 -2.45
CA LEU A 65 16.76 2.80 -2.85
C LEU A 65 16.79 3.39 -4.28
N GLN A 66 17.36 2.64 -5.21
CA GLN A 66 17.16 2.91 -6.64
C GLN A 66 15.70 2.61 -7.04
N ARG A 67 15.22 3.24 -8.12
CA ARG A 67 13.93 2.83 -8.72
C ARG A 67 14.12 1.55 -9.54
N PRO A 68 13.11 0.69 -9.63
CA PRO A 68 13.13 -0.41 -10.58
C PRO A 68 13.49 0.09 -11.99
N LYS A 69 14.59 -0.46 -12.52
CA LYS A 69 15.14 -0.04 -13.79
C LYS A 69 15.87 -1.19 -14.50
N MET A 70 16.16 -0.97 -15.77
CA MET A 70 16.96 -1.85 -16.59
C MET A 70 17.94 -1.02 -17.39
N ASP A 71 19.22 -1.34 -17.30
CA ASP A 71 20.31 -0.72 -18.04
C ASP A 71 21.04 -1.77 -18.88
N TYR A 72 21.46 -1.39 -20.08
CA TYR A 72 22.20 -2.24 -20.99
C TYR A 72 23.67 -1.87 -20.98
N TYR A 73 24.50 -2.87 -20.75
CA TYR A 73 25.94 -2.81 -20.92
C TYR A 73 26.35 -3.65 -22.13
N GLU A 74 27.65 -3.69 -22.46
CA GLU A 74 28.14 -4.36 -23.66
C GLU A 74 27.87 -5.86 -23.62
N ASP A 75 28.23 -6.53 -22.52
CA ASP A 75 28.15 -7.99 -22.37
C ASP A 75 27.03 -8.48 -21.44
N TYR A 76 26.31 -7.57 -20.78
CA TYR A 76 25.26 -7.92 -19.83
C TYR A 76 24.16 -6.85 -19.76
N SER A 77 23.05 -7.22 -19.16
CA SER A 77 21.98 -6.31 -18.76
C SER A 77 21.88 -6.27 -17.24
N PHE A 78 21.72 -5.08 -16.68
CA PHE A 78 21.56 -4.84 -15.26
C PHE A 78 20.11 -4.48 -14.94
N PHE A 79 19.59 -5.05 -13.86
CA PHE A 79 18.21 -4.84 -13.42
C PHE A 79 18.17 -4.51 -11.93
N VAL A 80 17.37 -3.54 -11.57
CA VAL A 80 16.99 -3.24 -10.20
C VAL A 80 15.52 -3.59 -10.03
N THR A 81 15.22 -4.48 -9.10
CA THR A 81 13.85 -4.87 -8.75
C THR A 81 13.60 -4.64 -7.28
N HIS A 82 12.32 -4.49 -6.91
CA HIS A 82 11.94 -4.33 -5.51
C HIS A 82 11.11 -5.52 -5.04
N SER A 83 11.40 -6.04 -3.87
CA SER A 83 10.48 -6.88 -3.10
C SER A 83 9.93 -6.09 -1.91
N LEU A 84 8.90 -6.63 -1.26
CA LEU A 84 8.36 -6.11 -0.02
C LEU A 84 8.56 -7.17 1.06
N ASN A 85 9.10 -6.76 2.19
CA ASN A 85 9.25 -7.65 3.33
C ASN A 85 7.86 -8.01 3.89
N HIS A 86 7.60 -9.28 4.12
CA HIS A 86 6.30 -9.78 4.59
C HIS A 86 5.93 -9.34 6.01
N ILE A 87 6.91 -8.87 6.80
CA ILE A 87 6.70 -8.56 8.23
C ILE A 87 6.44 -7.07 8.43
N ASN A 88 7.26 -6.21 7.82
CA ASN A 88 7.24 -4.77 8.02
C ASN A 88 6.91 -3.97 6.76
N GLU A 89 6.65 -4.66 5.64
CA GLU A 89 6.34 -4.08 4.32
C GLU A 89 7.45 -3.14 3.77
N ASP A 90 8.64 -3.19 4.37
CA ASP A 90 9.77 -2.41 3.90
C ASP A 90 10.24 -2.87 2.53
N LYS A 91 10.65 -1.91 1.72
CA LYS A 91 11.19 -2.18 0.40
C LYS A 91 12.58 -2.77 0.50
N GLN A 92 12.77 -3.87 -0.21
CA GLN A 92 14.07 -4.52 -0.39
C GLN A 92 14.45 -4.50 -1.86
N GLU A 93 15.70 -4.16 -2.15
CA GLU A 93 16.23 -4.22 -3.51
C GLU A 93 16.85 -5.57 -3.80
N ILE A 94 16.55 -6.10 -4.97
CA ILE A 94 17.19 -7.28 -5.54
C ILE A 94 17.70 -6.87 -6.93
N ASN A 95 19.00 -6.89 -7.07
CA ASN A 95 19.70 -6.50 -8.28
C ASN A 95 20.16 -7.73 -9.06
N PHE A 96 20.09 -7.67 -10.40
CA PHE A 96 20.50 -8.76 -11.29
C PHE A 96 21.43 -8.25 -12.38
N PHE A 97 22.52 -8.99 -12.59
CA PHE A 97 23.35 -8.88 -13.77
C PHE A 97 23.14 -10.14 -14.60
N ILE A 98 22.68 -10.00 -15.82
CA ILE A 98 22.38 -11.14 -16.72
C ILE A 98 23.26 -11.02 -17.95
N GLY A 99 24.18 -11.96 -18.07
CA GLY A 99 25.01 -12.14 -19.24
C GLY A 99 24.49 -13.26 -20.16
N SER A 100 25.30 -13.67 -21.10
CA SER A 100 24.96 -14.71 -22.07
C SER A 100 24.77 -16.09 -21.42
N ASN A 101 25.54 -16.39 -20.38
CA ASN A 101 25.58 -17.69 -19.72
C ASN A 101 25.64 -17.60 -18.18
N TYR A 102 25.28 -16.45 -17.63
CA TYR A 102 25.24 -16.28 -16.18
C TYR A 102 24.12 -15.36 -15.72
N ILE A 103 23.75 -15.52 -14.46
CA ILE A 103 23.03 -14.54 -13.67
C ILE A 103 23.78 -14.32 -12.36
N VAL A 104 24.00 -13.06 -12.02
CA VAL A 104 24.52 -12.65 -10.72
C VAL A 104 23.44 -11.84 -10.04
N SER A 105 23.04 -12.25 -8.84
CA SER A 105 22.09 -11.54 -8.00
C SER A 105 22.78 -10.91 -6.79
N TYR A 106 22.29 -9.77 -6.36
CA TYR A 106 22.83 -9.01 -5.24
C TYR A 106 21.70 -8.42 -4.41
N HIS A 107 21.69 -8.68 -3.10
CA HIS A 107 20.71 -8.13 -2.17
C HIS A 107 21.30 -7.92 -0.77
N HIS A 108 20.93 -6.80 -0.15
CA HIS A 108 21.44 -6.38 1.17
C HIS A 108 20.77 -7.08 2.34
N GLU A 109 19.59 -7.63 2.15
CA GLU A 109 18.76 -8.21 3.19
C GLU A 109 18.36 -9.62 2.81
N LEU A 110 18.04 -10.43 3.83
CA LEU A 110 17.59 -11.80 3.59
C LEU A 110 16.30 -11.79 2.75
N SER A 111 16.33 -12.44 1.59
CA SER A 111 15.17 -12.58 0.71
C SER A 111 14.65 -14.02 0.72
N LYS A 112 13.38 -14.17 1.09
CA LYS A 112 12.69 -15.46 1.04
C LYS A 112 12.51 -15.91 -0.42
N GLU A 113 12.19 -14.99 -1.30
CA GLU A 113 11.98 -15.23 -2.74
C GLU A 113 13.24 -15.82 -3.38
N MET A 114 14.40 -15.24 -3.06
CA MET A 114 15.69 -15.73 -3.53
C MET A 114 15.95 -17.16 -3.03
N ASN A 115 15.71 -17.42 -1.75
CA ASN A 115 15.90 -18.72 -1.16
C ASN A 115 14.96 -19.78 -1.74
N ASP A 116 13.68 -19.45 -1.92
CA ASP A 116 12.69 -20.36 -2.52
C ASP A 116 13.11 -20.78 -3.95
N VAL A 117 13.58 -19.83 -4.77
CA VAL A 117 14.04 -20.15 -6.14
C VAL A 117 15.37 -20.89 -6.14
N TRP A 118 16.28 -20.57 -5.20
CA TRP A 118 17.53 -21.29 -5.02
C TRP A 118 17.32 -22.76 -4.70
N GLU A 119 16.40 -23.05 -3.77
CA GLU A 119 16.03 -24.43 -3.43
C GLU A 119 15.30 -25.11 -4.58
N ARG A 120 14.40 -24.42 -5.26
CA ARG A 120 13.66 -24.95 -6.42
C ARG A 120 14.61 -25.39 -7.53
N LEU A 121 15.64 -24.60 -7.85
CA LEU A 121 16.68 -24.98 -8.80
C LEU A 121 17.44 -26.19 -8.28
N SER A 122 17.83 -26.18 -7.00
CA SER A 122 18.58 -27.25 -6.35
C SER A 122 17.88 -28.60 -6.39
N LEU A 123 16.55 -28.62 -6.33
CA LEU A 123 15.72 -29.82 -6.31
C LEU A 123 15.18 -30.21 -7.70
N SER A 124 15.46 -29.39 -8.70
CA SER A 124 14.90 -29.61 -10.04
C SER A 124 15.46 -30.87 -10.72
N LYS A 125 14.57 -31.72 -11.20
CA LYS A 125 14.91 -32.91 -12.02
C LYS A 125 15.10 -32.56 -13.50
N LYS A 126 14.72 -31.35 -13.93
CA LYS A 126 14.73 -30.91 -15.34
C LYS A 126 15.68 -29.73 -15.53
N ILE A 127 16.95 -29.90 -15.10
CA ILE A 127 17.98 -28.87 -15.16
C ILE A 127 18.18 -28.30 -16.56
N ASN A 128 17.99 -29.11 -17.59
CA ASN A 128 18.13 -28.71 -18.99
C ASN A 128 17.13 -27.63 -19.44
N LYS A 129 16.07 -27.37 -18.68
CA LYS A 129 15.09 -26.31 -18.96
C LYS A 129 15.46 -24.98 -18.30
N TRP A 130 16.41 -24.99 -17.35
CA TRP A 130 16.84 -23.82 -16.64
C TRP A 130 17.94 -23.06 -17.39
N ASP A 131 17.90 -21.77 -17.27
CA ASP A 131 18.90 -20.83 -17.74
C ASP A 131 18.80 -19.51 -16.92
N PRO A 132 19.70 -18.54 -17.11
CA PRO A 132 19.68 -17.27 -16.40
C PRO A 132 18.36 -16.52 -16.44
N TYR A 133 17.67 -16.49 -17.59
CA TYR A 133 16.40 -15.79 -17.74
C TYR A 133 15.23 -16.49 -17.02
N LEU A 134 15.26 -17.82 -16.95
CA LEU A 134 14.24 -18.56 -16.19
C LEU A 134 14.44 -18.39 -14.68
N VAL A 135 15.68 -18.30 -14.21
CA VAL A 135 15.98 -17.93 -12.81
C VAL A 135 15.41 -16.56 -12.50
N MET A 136 15.73 -15.54 -13.30
CA MET A 136 15.19 -14.18 -13.13
C MET A 136 13.67 -14.17 -13.13
N TYR A 137 13.03 -14.86 -14.08
CA TYR A 137 11.58 -14.97 -14.14
C TYR A 137 11.01 -15.49 -12.81
N HIS A 138 11.50 -16.63 -12.32
CA HIS A 138 10.98 -17.22 -11.09
C HIS A 138 11.17 -16.33 -9.86
N ILE A 139 12.24 -15.54 -9.81
CA ILE A 139 12.45 -14.60 -8.71
C ILE A 139 11.46 -13.45 -8.81
N ILE A 140 11.31 -12.82 -9.98
CA ILE A 140 10.39 -11.70 -10.17
C ILE A 140 8.93 -12.15 -9.99
N ASP A 141 8.56 -13.32 -10.49
CA ASP A 141 7.25 -13.95 -10.31
C ASP A 141 6.91 -14.08 -8.81
N LYS A 142 7.83 -14.64 -8.02
CA LYS A 142 7.69 -14.72 -6.57
C LYS A 142 7.58 -13.36 -5.88
N ILE A 143 8.36 -12.38 -6.30
CA ILE A 143 8.29 -11.01 -5.78
C ILE A 143 6.89 -10.43 -6.01
N VAL A 144 6.36 -10.56 -7.22
CA VAL A 144 5.06 -10.01 -7.59
C VAL A 144 3.91 -10.76 -6.91
N ASP A 145 3.99 -12.08 -6.82
CA ASP A 145 3.03 -12.90 -6.07
C ASP A 145 2.90 -12.44 -4.60
N ASN A 146 4.02 -12.03 -4.00
CA ASN A 146 4.06 -11.58 -2.62
C ASN A 146 3.44 -10.18 -2.39
N TYR A 147 3.16 -9.41 -3.44
CA TYR A 147 2.44 -8.15 -3.30
C TYR A 147 0.93 -8.36 -3.07
N PHE A 148 0.33 -9.41 -3.63
CA PHE A 148 -1.10 -9.68 -3.52
C PHE A 148 -1.61 -9.82 -2.08
N PRO A 149 -0.97 -10.63 -1.21
CA PRO A 149 -1.42 -10.76 0.17
C PRO A 149 -1.48 -9.43 0.92
N ILE A 150 -0.53 -8.52 0.66
CA ILE A 150 -0.48 -7.21 1.31
C ILE A 150 -1.67 -6.36 0.85
N VAL A 151 -1.96 -6.34 -0.45
CA VAL A 151 -3.10 -5.59 -1.00
C VAL A 151 -4.42 -6.16 -0.49
N TYR A 152 -4.59 -7.49 -0.43
CA TYR A 152 -5.78 -8.14 0.13
C TYR A 152 -5.98 -7.80 1.61
N GLN A 153 -4.92 -7.79 2.43
CA GLN A 153 -5.02 -7.39 3.84
C GLN A 153 -5.51 -5.95 4.00
N LEU A 154 -5.08 -5.05 3.12
CA LEU A 154 -5.55 -3.66 3.15
C LEU A 154 -7.02 -3.55 2.72
N GLU A 155 -7.47 -4.34 1.75
CA GLU A 155 -8.86 -4.44 1.33
C GLU A 155 -9.75 -4.97 2.46
N ASP A 156 -9.34 -6.04 3.15
CA ASP A 156 -10.04 -6.56 4.32
C ASP A 156 -10.14 -5.51 5.44
N ARG A 157 -9.06 -4.76 5.70
CA ARG A 157 -9.08 -3.67 6.69
C ARG A 157 -10.02 -2.53 6.29
N LEU A 158 -10.12 -2.20 4.99
CA LEU A 158 -11.09 -1.21 4.49
C LEU A 158 -12.53 -1.66 4.72
N SER A 159 -12.84 -2.92 4.43
CA SER A 159 -14.17 -3.49 4.69
C SER A 159 -14.55 -3.43 6.16
N LEU A 160 -13.60 -3.69 7.07
CA LEU A 160 -13.83 -3.55 8.51
C LEU A 160 -14.12 -2.11 8.95
N ILE A 161 -13.50 -1.12 8.30
CA ILE A 161 -13.80 0.29 8.56
C ILE A 161 -15.20 0.66 8.06
N GLU A 162 -15.58 0.19 6.86
CA GLU A 162 -16.89 0.46 6.28
C GLU A 162 -18.02 -0.12 7.13
N ASP A 163 -17.87 -1.38 7.56
CA ASP A 163 -18.88 -2.09 8.36
C ASP A 163 -18.93 -1.61 9.82
N ASN A 164 -17.84 -1.07 10.34
CA ASN A 164 -17.65 -0.65 11.74
C ASN A 164 -18.28 -1.61 12.78
N PRO A 165 -17.92 -2.90 12.81
CA PRO A 165 -18.54 -3.89 13.67
C PRO A 165 -18.29 -3.67 15.17
N ASN A 166 -17.30 -2.85 15.52
CA ASN A 166 -16.91 -2.57 16.91
C ASN A 166 -17.50 -1.26 17.46
N ASP A 167 -18.37 -0.57 16.72
CA ASP A 167 -18.93 0.74 17.09
C ASP A 167 -17.82 1.77 17.45
N GLU A 168 -16.72 1.75 16.69
CA GLU A 168 -15.61 2.69 16.86
C GLU A 168 -16.03 4.12 16.56
N THR A 169 -15.35 5.07 17.18
CA THR A 169 -15.63 6.49 16.97
C THR A 169 -15.20 6.93 15.55
N MET A 170 -15.81 8.01 15.08
CA MET A 170 -15.46 8.63 13.80
C MET A 170 -13.95 8.98 13.71
N GLU A 171 -13.36 9.44 14.81
CA GLU A 171 -11.97 9.84 14.86
C GLU A 171 -11.04 8.64 14.70
N GLU A 172 -11.31 7.54 15.39
CA GLU A 172 -10.56 6.28 15.28
C GLU A 172 -10.65 5.67 13.87
N LEU A 173 -11.84 5.70 13.26
CA LEU A 173 -12.04 5.18 11.91
C LEU A 173 -11.28 6.01 10.85
N LEU A 174 -11.29 7.35 10.99
CA LEU A 174 -10.55 8.22 10.08
C LEU A 174 -9.04 8.03 10.21
N GLU A 175 -8.51 7.85 11.42
CA GLU A 175 -7.10 7.56 11.65
C GLU A 175 -6.68 6.27 10.94
N LYS A 176 -7.43 5.17 11.14
CA LYS A 176 -7.20 3.90 10.45
C LYS A 176 -7.28 4.03 8.93
N LEU A 177 -8.22 4.83 8.44
CA LEU A 177 -8.37 5.07 7.00
C LEU A 177 -7.17 5.81 6.41
N PHE A 178 -6.61 6.79 7.13
CA PHE A 178 -5.39 7.49 6.72
C PHE A 178 -4.18 6.56 6.70
N ASP A 179 -4.05 5.65 7.67
CA ASP A 179 -2.99 4.64 7.70
C ASP A 179 -3.06 3.73 6.48
N ILE A 180 -4.25 3.19 6.18
CA ILE A 180 -4.44 2.33 5.00
C ILE A 180 -4.09 3.09 3.71
N ARG A 181 -4.55 4.33 3.59
CA ARG A 181 -4.23 5.18 2.44
C ARG A 181 -2.73 5.40 2.28
N HIS A 182 -2.01 5.58 3.38
CA HIS A 182 -0.56 5.73 3.38
C HIS A 182 0.12 4.44 2.88
N HIS A 183 -0.28 3.27 3.39
CA HIS A 183 0.24 1.97 2.95
C HIS A 183 -0.05 1.71 1.47
N LEU A 184 -1.27 1.98 1.00
CA LEU A 184 -1.62 1.86 -0.43
C LEU A 184 -0.72 2.73 -1.32
N LEU A 185 -0.36 3.93 -0.87
CA LEU A 185 0.58 4.79 -1.60
C LEU A 185 1.99 4.22 -1.63
N GLN A 186 2.48 3.65 -0.53
CA GLN A 186 3.80 3.02 -0.48
C GLN A 186 3.89 1.83 -1.45
N ILE A 187 2.89 0.95 -1.44
CA ILE A 187 2.82 -0.20 -2.34
C ILE A 187 2.73 0.27 -3.80
N ARG A 188 1.92 1.28 -4.08
CA ARG A 188 1.80 1.87 -5.42
C ARG A 188 3.14 2.38 -5.96
N TYR A 189 3.96 3.01 -5.11
CA TYR A 189 5.31 3.46 -5.47
C TYR A 189 6.31 2.31 -5.71
N THR A 190 5.93 1.09 -5.37
CA THR A 190 6.69 -0.13 -5.68
C THR A 190 6.14 -0.81 -6.94
N VAL A 191 4.83 -1.04 -7.00
CA VAL A 191 4.16 -1.81 -8.06
C VAL A 191 4.24 -1.11 -9.42
N ILE A 192 3.99 0.21 -9.49
CA ILE A 192 3.98 0.92 -10.78
C ILE A 192 5.37 0.92 -11.45
N PRO A 193 6.49 1.25 -10.77
CA PRO A 193 7.79 1.17 -11.39
C PRO A 193 8.18 -0.27 -11.79
N MET A 194 7.76 -1.29 -11.02
CA MET A 194 7.96 -2.70 -11.40
C MET A 194 7.18 -3.06 -12.66
N ARG A 195 5.92 -2.62 -12.78
CA ARG A 195 5.11 -2.81 -14.00
C ARG A 195 5.80 -2.17 -15.22
N ASP A 196 6.25 -0.93 -15.07
CA ASP A 196 6.91 -0.19 -16.15
C ASP A 196 8.26 -0.84 -16.53
N LEU A 197 8.99 -1.40 -15.55
CA LEU A 197 10.18 -2.21 -15.80
C LEU A 197 9.84 -3.45 -16.63
N ILE A 198 8.87 -4.26 -16.20
CA ILE A 198 8.49 -5.50 -16.89
C ILE A 198 7.96 -5.19 -18.29
N TYR A 199 7.19 -4.11 -18.47
CA TYR A 199 6.80 -3.64 -19.80
C TYR A 199 8.00 -3.37 -20.72
N ARG A 200 9.05 -2.70 -20.20
CA ARG A 200 10.30 -2.47 -20.94
C ARG A 200 11.05 -3.77 -21.24
N VAL A 201 11.06 -4.70 -20.30
CA VAL A 201 11.69 -6.03 -20.45
C VAL A 201 11.06 -6.82 -21.59
N ILE A 202 9.73 -6.92 -21.61
CA ILE A 202 8.97 -7.64 -22.64
C ILE A 202 9.22 -7.03 -24.03
N ASN A 203 9.26 -5.71 -24.13
CA ASN A 203 9.42 -5.00 -25.40
C ASN A 203 10.90 -4.82 -25.82
N SER A 204 11.84 -5.38 -25.06
CA SER A 204 13.25 -5.27 -25.35
C SER A 204 13.66 -6.13 -26.56
N HIS A 205 14.35 -5.51 -27.51
CA HIS A 205 14.95 -6.23 -28.63
C HIS A 205 16.28 -6.90 -28.28
N ARG A 206 16.93 -6.51 -27.17
CA ARG A 206 18.25 -7.03 -26.75
C ARG A 206 18.13 -8.31 -25.92
N LEU A 207 17.03 -8.53 -25.22
CA LEU A 207 16.83 -9.67 -24.31
C LEU A 207 16.26 -10.89 -25.07
N LYS A 208 17.11 -11.63 -25.76
CA LYS A 208 16.69 -12.80 -26.56
C LYS A 208 15.97 -13.86 -25.67
N GLY A 209 16.51 -14.15 -24.49
CA GLY A 209 15.93 -15.16 -23.59
C GLY A 209 14.56 -14.75 -23.03
N VAL A 210 14.25 -13.45 -22.95
CA VAL A 210 12.89 -12.98 -22.63
C VAL A 210 11.93 -13.21 -23.81
N LYS A 211 12.36 -12.95 -25.05
CA LYS A 211 11.51 -13.22 -26.22
C LYS A 211 11.12 -14.69 -26.37
N GLU A 212 12.05 -15.60 -26.04
CA GLU A 212 11.79 -17.03 -26.04
C GLU A 212 10.82 -17.47 -24.93
N ARG A 213 10.55 -16.58 -23.96
CA ARG A 213 9.68 -16.80 -22.78
C ARG A 213 8.67 -15.68 -22.61
N TYR A 214 8.23 -15.13 -23.71
CA TYR A 214 7.33 -13.98 -23.73
C TYR A 214 6.12 -14.16 -22.82
N GLU A 215 5.48 -15.32 -22.86
CA GLU A 215 4.26 -15.63 -22.09
C GLU A 215 4.50 -15.55 -20.58
N TYR A 216 5.67 -15.95 -20.10
CA TYR A 216 6.03 -15.90 -18.68
C TYR A 216 6.15 -14.46 -18.17
N PHE A 217 6.84 -13.61 -18.93
CA PHE A 217 6.99 -12.19 -18.53
C PHE A 217 5.72 -11.38 -18.78
N ALA A 218 4.91 -11.76 -19.77
CA ALA A 218 3.60 -11.18 -20.00
C ALA A 218 2.65 -11.46 -18.83
N ASP A 219 2.67 -12.67 -18.27
CA ASP A 219 1.89 -13.06 -17.09
C ASP A 219 2.26 -12.20 -15.86
N ILE A 220 3.56 -11.99 -15.61
CA ILE A 220 4.02 -11.06 -14.55
C ILE A 220 3.47 -9.63 -14.79
N HIS A 221 3.50 -9.17 -16.04
CA HIS A 221 2.99 -7.85 -16.38
C HIS A 221 1.49 -7.73 -16.11
N ASP A 222 0.72 -8.75 -16.44
CA ASP A 222 -0.72 -8.80 -16.22
C ASP A 222 -1.04 -8.82 -14.71
N HIS A 223 -0.26 -9.56 -13.90
CA HIS A 223 -0.35 -9.51 -12.43
C HIS A 223 -0.09 -8.10 -11.89
N LEU A 224 0.92 -7.40 -12.40
CA LEU A 224 1.22 -6.02 -11.99
C LEU A 224 0.16 -5.02 -12.44
N LEU A 225 -0.47 -5.23 -13.60
CA LEU A 225 -1.65 -4.45 -14.03
C LEU A 225 -2.81 -4.65 -13.05
N LYS A 226 -3.16 -5.91 -12.74
CA LYS A 226 -4.21 -6.24 -11.78
C LYS A 226 -3.95 -5.62 -10.41
N LEU A 227 -2.72 -5.71 -9.89
CA LEU A 227 -2.33 -5.08 -8.63
C LEU A 227 -2.51 -3.55 -8.68
N THR A 228 -2.14 -2.92 -9.79
CA THR A 228 -2.32 -1.47 -9.97
C THR A 228 -3.79 -1.08 -9.89
N GLU A 229 -4.67 -1.83 -10.58
CA GLU A 229 -6.12 -1.61 -10.57
C GLU A 229 -6.71 -1.80 -9.16
N MET A 230 -6.30 -2.85 -8.45
CA MET A 230 -6.73 -3.10 -7.06
C MET A 230 -6.30 -1.96 -6.12
N ILE A 231 -5.05 -1.51 -6.21
CA ILE A 231 -4.53 -0.41 -5.39
C ILE A 231 -5.30 0.89 -5.68
N ASP A 232 -5.52 1.22 -6.96
CA ASP A 232 -6.23 2.44 -7.33
C ASP A 232 -7.71 2.36 -6.93
N GLY A 233 -8.38 1.20 -7.06
CA GLY A 233 -9.74 0.96 -6.57
C GLY A 233 -9.86 1.10 -5.05
N ASN A 234 -8.94 0.50 -4.29
CA ASN A 234 -8.92 0.62 -2.84
C ASN A 234 -8.65 2.07 -2.38
N ARG A 235 -7.85 2.85 -3.12
CA ARG A 235 -7.65 4.28 -2.85
C ARG A 235 -8.90 5.11 -3.11
N GLU A 236 -9.66 4.81 -4.15
CA GLU A 236 -10.96 5.43 -4.42
C GLU A 236 -11.93 5.11 -3.28
N LEU A 237 -12.02 3.86 -2.87
CA LEU A 237 -12.84 3.43 -1.73
C LEU A 237 -12.49 4.18 -0.44
N THR A 238 -11.19 4.42 -0.14
CA THR A 238 -10.81 5.25 1.03
C THR A 238 -11.40 6.66 0.96
N THR A 239 -11.53 7.22 -0.24
CA THR A 239 -12.09 8.56 -0.44
C THR A 239 -13.60 8.54 -0.23
N ASP A 240 -14.29 7.54 -0.76
CA ASP A 240 -15.74 7.40 -0.64
C ASP A 240 -16.18 7.15 0.81
N ILE A 241 -15.46 6.30 1.54
CA ILE A 241 -15.68 6.06 2.96
C ILE A 241 -15.52 7.37 3.75
N ARG A 242 -14.43 8.13 3.52
CA ARG A 242 -14.19 9.41 4.19
C ARG A 242 -15.33 10.40 3.93
N ASP A 243 -15.74 10.53 2.68
CA ASP A 243 -16.79 11.50 2.28
C ASP A 243 -18.15 11.10 2.84
N SER A 244 -18.46 9.80 2.91
CA SER A 244 -19.61 9.27 3.58
C SER A 244 -19.64 9.62 5.08
N TYR A 245 -18.52 9.39 5.77
CA TYR A 245 -18.41 9.73 7.19
C TYR A 245 -18.53 11.24 7.45
N LEU A 246 -17.91 12.10 6.63
CA LEU A 246 -18.06 13.54 6.76
C LEU A 246 -19.51 13.99 6.54
N SER A 247 -20.23 13.36 5.62
CA SER A 247 -21.65 13.59 5.38
C SER A 247 -22.49 13.21 6.60
N ILE A 248 -22.27 12.01 7.16
CA ILE A 248 -22.98 11.53 8.37
C ILE A 248 -22.74 12.49 9.54
N ASN A 249 -21.49 12.90 9.78
CA ASN A 249 -21.13 13.83 10.85
C ASN A 249 -21.83 15.20 10.66
N SER A 250 -21.84 15.72 9.42
CA SER A 250 -22.55 16.95 9.09
C SER A 250 -24.07 16.84 9.37
N HIS A 251 -24.67 15.71 9.02
CA HIS A 251 -26.09 15.43 9.33
C HIS A 251 -26.35 15.37 10.83
N GLN A 252 -25.50 14.72 11.61
CA GLN A 252 -25.62 14.66 13.06
C GLN A 252 -25.47 16.05 13.70
N THR A 253 -24.46 16.82 13.30
CA THR A 253 -24.24 18.20 13.78
C THR A 253 -25.45 19.09 13.46
N ASN A 254 -25.97 19.03 12.24
CA ASN A 254 -27.16 19.77 11.83
C ASN A 254 -28.39 19.35 12.61
N ARG A 255 -28.52 18.07 12.99
CA ARG A 255 -29.62 17.59 13.85
C ARG A 255 -29.54 18.18 15.26
N VAL A 256 -28.34 18.17 15.88
CA VAL A 256 -28.11 18.77 17.19
C VAL A 256 -28.40 20.28 17.16
N MET A 257 -27.89 20.99 16.16
CA MET A 257 -28.15 22.41 15.97
C MET A 257 -29.63 22.73 15.80
N ARG A 258 -30.38 21.91 15.03
CA ARG A 258 -31.85 22.04 14.91
C ARG A 258 -32.56 21.92 16.25
N VAL A 259 -32.23 20.89 17.04
CA VAL A 259 -32.83 20.70 18.37
C VAL A 259 -32.54 21.87 19.28
N LEU A 260 -31.29 22.33 19.32
CA LEU A 260 -30.89 23.49 20.12
C LEU A 260 -31.62 24.76 19.70
N THR A 261 -31.74 24.99 18.38
CA THR A 261 -32.49 26.14 17.83
C THR A 261 -33.96 26.11 18.23
N VAL A 262 -34.62 24.92 18.18
CA VAL A 262 -36.01 24.78 18.60
C VAL A 262 -36.17 25.11 20.08
N ILE A 263 -35.34 24.55 20.95
CA ILE A 263 -35.36 24.81 22.39
C ILE A 263 -35.20 26.33 22.64
N THR A 264 -34.13 26.90 22.10
CA THR A 264 -33.80 28.33 22.31
C THR A 264 -34.91 29.24 21.82
N THR A 265 -35.50 28.96 20.63
CA THR A 265 -36.55 29.80 20.05
C THR A 265 -37.85 29.73 20.85
N ILE A 266 -38.16 28.57 21.43
CA ILE A 266 -39.37 28.43 22.29
C ILE A 266 -39.12 29.13 23.63
N PHE A 267 -37.95 28.98 24.26
CA PHE A 267 -37.69 29.54 25.58
C PHE A 267 -37.44 31.06 25.57
N MET A 268 -36.95 31.64 24.50
CA MET A 268 -36.61 33.06 24.40
C MET A 268 -37.83 33.97 24.73
N PRO A 269 -39.01 33.85 24.08
CA PRO A 269 -40.15 34.66 24.44
C PRO A 269 -40.69 34.37 25.85
N LEU A 270 -40.61 33.14 26.31
CA LEU A 270 -41.05 32.77 27.66
C LEU A 270 -40.16 33.42 28.72
N THR A 271 -38.82 33.39 28.53
CA THR A 271 -37.88 34.01 29.44
C THR A 271 -38.03 35.54 29.41
N PHE A 272 -38.33 36.12 28.23
CA PHE A 272 -38.60 37.55 28.13
C PHE A 272 -39.84 37.96 28.94
N ILE A 273 -40.95 37.21 28.80
CA ILE A 273 -42.18 37.47 29.59
C ILE A 273 -41.91 37.30 31.10
N ALA A 274 -41.26 36.20 31.51
CA ALA A 274 -40.89 35.97 32.89
C ALA A 274 -39.94 37.07 33.44
N GLY A 275 -39.02 37.56 32.60
CA GLY A 275 -38.14 38.65 32.93
C GLY A 275 -38.83 39.97 33.19
N ILE A 276 -39.84 40.30 32.38
CA ILE A 276 -40.66 41.50 32.60
C ILE A 276 -41.39 41.44 33.96
N TYR A 277 -42.04 40.32 34.24
CA TYR A 277 -42.73 40.13 35.54
C TYR A 277 -41.82 39.88 36.72
N GLY A 278 -40.53 39.66 36.48
CA GLY A 278 -39.48 39.63 37.51
C GLY A 278 -38.84 41.00 37.82
N MET A 279 -39.27 42.07 37.12
CA MET A 279 -38.74 43.43 37.38
C MET A 279 -39.38 44.03 38.63
N ASN A 280 -38.64 44.78 39.40
CA ASN A 280 -39.07 45.42 40.67
C ASN A 280 -39.59 46.85 40.38
N PHE A 281 -40.60 47.03 39.50
CA PHE A 281 -41.24 48.31 39.28
C PHE A 281 -42.41 48.51 40.29
N GLU A 282 -42.55 49.72 40.83
CA GLU A 282 -43.58 50.03 41.81
C GLU A 282 -45.00 50.06 41.20
N ASN A 283 -45.16 50.34 39.88
CA ASN A 283 -46.45 50.36 39.17
C ASN A 283 -46.50 49.30 38.07
N MET A 284 -46.88 48.08 38.40
CA MET A 284 -47.23 46.99 37.47
C MET A 284 -48.69 46.59 37.67
N PRO A 285 -49.66 47.12 36.87
CA PRO A 285 -51.09 46.94 37.08
C PRO A 285 -51.54 45.47 37.11
N GLU A 286 -50.85 44.60 36.32
CA GLU A 286 -51.12 43.18 36.19
C GLU A 286 -50.79 42.38 37.44
N LEU A 287 -49.87 42.83 38.29
CA LEU A 287 -49.50 42.15 39.52
C LEU A 287 -50.61 42.28 40.60
N THR A 288 -51.51 43.25 40.46
CA THR A 288 -52.66 43.45 41.37
C THR A 288 -53.87 42.59 41.04
N TRP A 289 -53.86 41.90 39.87
CA TRP A 289 -54.98 41.02 39.45
C TRP A 289 -54.93 39.72 40.19
N LYS A 290 -56.11 39.31 40.73
CA LYS A 290 -56.26 38.06 41.54
C LYS A 290 -55.83 36.81 40.75
N TYR A 291 -55.98 36.82 39.44
CA TYR A 291 -55.68 35.70 38.54
C TYR A 291 -54.50 35.95 37.58
N GLY A 292 -53.83 37.10 37.68
CA GLY A 292 -52.77 37.53 36.73
C GLY A 292 -51.62 36.52 36.59
N TYR A 293 -51.24 35.87 37.67
CA TYR A 293 -50.21 34.79 37.63
C TYR A 293 -50.66 33.60 36.77
N PHE A 294 -51.89 33.13 36.93
CA PHE A 294 -52.41 32.01 36.18
C PHE A 294 -52.62 32.35 34.71
N GLU A 295 -53.05 33.57 34.41
CA GLU A 295 -53.24 34.07 33.01
C GLU A 295 -51.90 34.18 32.29
N THR A 296 -50.86 34.67 32.97
CA THR A 296 -49.50 34.76 32.39
C THR A 296 -48.93 33.36 32.11
N LEU A 297 -49.04 32.41 33.05
CA LEU A 297 -48.62 31.04 32.83
C LEU A 297 -49.37 30.37 31.68
N PHE A 298 -50.69 30.61 31.60
CA PHE A 298 -51.52 30.08 30.51
C PHE A 298 -51.14 30.65 29.14
N LEU A 299 -50.84 31.96 29.07
CA LEU A 299 -50.34 32.61 27.88
C LEU A 299 -48.98 32.03 27.44
N MET A 300 -48.04 31.88 28.38
CA MET A 300 -46.75 31.26 28.13
C MET A 300 -46.91 29.82 27.60
N PHE A 301 -47.84 29.04 28.17
CA PHE A 301 -48.12 27.68 27.72
C PHE A 301 -48.66 27.65 26.28
N ILE A 302 -49.58 28.55 25.94
CA ILE A 302 -50.13 28.67 24.56
C ILE A 302 -49.02 29.03 23.57
N ILE A 303 -48.13 29.96 23.90
CA ILE A 303 -47.00 30.35 23.07
C ILE A 303 -46.11 29.13 22.85
N ALA A 304 -45.69 28.45 23.92
CA ALA A 304 -44.85 27.26 23.85
C ALA A 304 -45.45 26.16 22.96
N LEU A 305 -46.76 25.86 23.19
CA LEU A 305 -47.45 24.83 22.43
C LEU A 305 -47.62 25.20 20.96
N GLY A 306 -47.94 26.46 20.68
CA GLY A 306 -48.06 26.97 19.30
C GLY A 306 -46.75 26.90 18.55
N MET A 307 -45.64 27.30 19.16
CA MET A 307 -44.31 27.22 18.59
C MET A 307 -43.84 25.77 18.39
N PHE A 308 -44.09 24.90 19.37
CA PHE A 308 -43.78 23.47 19.27
C PHE A 308 -44.54 22.83 18.09
N TRP A 309 -45.82 23.11 17.97
CA TRP A 309 -46.68 22.60 16.88
C TRP A 309 -46.23 23.12 15.52
N TRP A 310 -45.81 24.39 15.42
CA TRP A 310 -45.26 25.01 14.21
C TRP A 310 -43.96 24.33 13.77
N PHE A 311 -43.01 24.09 14.69
CA PHE A 311 -41.78 23.37 14.38
C PHE A 311 -42.04 21.92 13.97
N LYS A 312 -42.97 21.22 14.64
CA LYS A 312 -43.39 19.87 14.29
C LYS A 312 -43.97 19.81 12.87
N LYS A 313 -44.84 20.77 12.49
CA LYS A 313 -45.41 20.87 11.14
C LYS A 313 -44.36 21.15 10.08
N LYS A 314 -43.30 21.92 10.39
CA LYS A 314 -42.16 22.19 9.51
C LYS A 314 -41.18 21.04 9.38
N GLY A 315 -41.34 19.93 10.09
CA GLY A 315 -40.51 18.74 10.01
C GLY A 315 -39.15 18.86 10.72
N TRP A 316 -38.97 19.82 11.65
CA TRP A 316 -37.72 20.04 12.38
C TRP A 316 -37.36 18.93 13.37
N PHE A 317 -38.28 18.03 13.66
CA PHE A 317 -38.11 16.85 14.53
C PHE A 317 -37.90 15.54 13.75
N ARG A 318 -37.77 15.62 12.42
CA ARG A 318 -37.46 14.49 11.57
C ARG A 318 -36.00 14.43 11.22
#